data_3ec66e1dc38e80c5fd12210cdd317e2d
#
_entry.id   3ec66e1dc38e80c5fd12210cdd317e2d
#
_cell.length_a   1.000
_cell.length_b   1.000
_cell.length_c   1.000
_cell.angle_alpha   90.00
_cell.angle_beta   90.00
_cell.angle_gamma   90.00
#
_symmetry.space_group_name_H-M   'P 1'
#
loop_
_entity.id
_entity.type
_entity.pdbx_description
1 polymer ?
#
loop_
_entity_poly.entity_id
_entity_poly.type
_entity_poly.pdbx_seq_one_letter_code
_entity_poly.pdbx_strand_id
1 'polypeptide(L)'
;ENEVIIGVDHSFSFPESYFLDHTLPDWGTFLEYFTDRWPAHYDHMYVDFLRKKNPILGDTRDLRLCEKWSSNVKSIFSSGVCADESRSSLAGLPWLKELRCDPKLSERVQFWPFDGFFIEPQHSVIAEVNSSLFRNRYSIEGRASHDHDAYSIARWLQEMDCRGALSAYFNPPLTLPERRIAALEGWILGVR
;
A
#
# COMPACT_ATOMS: atom_id res chain seq x y z
N GLU A 1 18.35 6.94 -17.25
CA GLU A 1 17.14 6.11 -17.08
C GLU A 1 16.06 7.02 -16.51
N ASN A 2 14.80 6.82 -16.90
CA ASN A 2 13.70 7.65 -16.42
C ASN A 2 13.23 7.15 -15.05
N GLU A 3 13.00 8.07 -14.11
CA GLU A 3 12.34 7.80 -12.83
C GLU A 3 10.85 7.53 -13.07
N VAL A 4 10.27 6.61 -12.31
CA VAL A 4 8.87 6.20 -12.46
C VAL A 4 8.20 6.20 -11.10
N ILE A 5 6.93 6.62 -11.05
CA ILE A 5 6.08 6.48 -9.87
C ILE A 5 5.02 5.43 -10.17
N ILE A 6 4.94 4.43 -9.30
CA ILE A 6 4.00 3.32 -9.40
C ILE A 6 3.04 3.42 -8.21
N GLY A 7 1.79 3.74 -8.50
CA GLY A 7 0.72 3.68 -7.51
C GLY A 7 0.06 2.29 -7.53
N VAL A 8 -0.01 1.64 -6.39
CA VAL A 8 -0.59 0.30 -6.24
C VAL A 8 -1.83 0.36 -5.35
N ASP A 9 -2.96 -0.12 -5.85
CA ASP A 9 -4.28 -0.05 -5.19
C ASP A 9 -4.51 -1.25 -4.27
N HIS A 10 -3.69 -1.38 -3.25
CA HIS A 10 -3.91 -2.28 -2.11
C HIS A 10 -3.10 -1.84 -0.90
N SER A 11 -3.48 -2.30 0.30
CA SER A 11 -2.77 -1.97 1.52
C SER A 11 -1.37 -2.60 1.57
N PHE A 12 -0.36 -1.80 1.93
CA PHE A 12 1.04 -2.23 2.04
C PHE A 12 1.41 -2.72 3.42
N SER A 13 0.58 -2.46 4.42
CA SER A 13 0.86 -2.78 5.81
C SER A 13 -0.42 -2.87 6.63
N PHE A 14 -0.25 -3.17 7.91
CA PHE A 14 -1.30 -3.35 8.90
C PHE A 14 -1.22 -2.26 9.98
N PRO A 15 -2.25 -2.11 10.84
CA PRO A 15 -2.21 -1.19 11.98
C PRO A 15 -1.07 -1.48 12.97
N GLU A 16 -0.59 -0.45 13.66
CA GLU A 16 0.50 -0.55 14.66
C GLU A 16 0.23 -1.62 15.73
N SER A 17 -1.03 -1.80 16.13
CA SER A 17 -1.45 -2.87 17.04
C SER A 17 -0.97 -4.26 16.58
N TYR A 18 -1.05 -4.54 15.29
CA TYR A 18 -0.58 -5.80 14.72
C TYR A 18 0.94 -5.98 14.87
N PHE A 19 1.71 -4.90 14.71
CA PHE A 19 3.17 -4.95 14.92
C PHE A 19 3.52 -5.21 16.38
N LEU A 20 2.80 -4.60 17.30
CA LEU A 20 2.99 -4.81 18.74
C LEU A 20 2.64 -6.24 19.16
N ASP A 21 1.50 -6.74 18.73
CA ASP A 21 1.02 -8.10 19.06
C ASP A 21 1.96 -9.19 18.56
N HIS A 22 2.66 -8.95 17.44
CA HIS A 22 3.56 -9.91 16.82
C HIS A 22 5.05 -9.58 17.03
N THR A 23 5.34 -8.52 17.80
CA THR A 23 6.71 -8.07 18.13
C THR A 23 7.54 -7.80 16.85
N LEU A 24 6.93 -7.12 15.89
CA LEU A 24 7.55 -6.77 14.61
C LEU A 24 8.13 -5.35 14.69
N PRO A 25 9.46 -5.17 14.55
CA PRO A 25 10.10 -3.87 14.78
C PRO A 25 9.93 -2.90 13.60
N ASP A 26 9.73 -3.42 12.40
CA ASP A 26 9.70 -2.64 11.16
C ASP A 26 8.90 -3.34 10.06
N TRP A 27 8.65 -2.60 8.97
CA TRP A 27 7.91 -3.09 7.82
C TRP A 27 8.61 -4.22 7.06
N GLY A 28 9.94 -4.21 6.98
CA GLY A 28 10.70 -5.29 6.32
C GLY A 28 10.47 -6.62 7.03
N THR A 29 10.63 -6.62 8.35
CA THR A 29 10.34 -7.79 9.21
C THR A 29 8.88 -8.22 9.11
N PHE A 30 7.94 -7.26 9.00
CA PHE A 30 6.53 -7.57 8.76
C PHE A 30 6.33 -8.29 7.42
N LEU A 31 6.94 -7.83 6.34
CA LEU A 31 6.82 -8.50 5.03
C LEU A 31 7.35 -9.92 5.06
N GLU A 32 8.49 -10.17 5.72
CA GLU A 32 9.04 -11.51 5.92
C GLU A 32 8.08 -12.39 6.71
N TYR A 33 7.68 -11.92 7.90
CA TYR A 33 6.74 -12.62 8.78
C TYR A 33 5.42 -12.96 8.08
N PHE A 34 4.90 -12.02 7.29
CA PHE A 34 3.66 -12.19 6.54
C PHE A 34 3.83 -13.21 5.41
N THR A 35 4.87 -13.07 4.59
CA THR A 35 5.11 -13.92 3.42
C THR A 35 5.34 -15.38 3.81
N ASP A 36 6.02 -15.65 4.92
CA ASP A 36 6.21 -17.00 5.42
C ASP A 36 4.88 -17.71 5.74
N ARG A 37 3.88 -16.96 6.16
CA ARG A 37 2.55 -17.48 6.50
C ARG A 37 1.57 -17.42 5.33
N TRP A 38 1.80 -16.51 4.41
CA TRP A 38 0.95 -16.21 3.27
C TRP A 38 1.75 -16.16 1.96
N PRO A 39 2.32 -17.28 1.52
CA PRO A 39 3.17 -17.33 0.32
C PRO A 39 2.33 -17.29 -0.96
N ALA A 40 1.47 -16.27 -1.13
CA ALA A 40 0.54 -16.13 -2.25
C ALA A 40 1.23 -15.82 -3.60
N HIS A 41 2.53 -15.54 -3.58
CA HIS A 41 3.37 -15.34 -4.77
C HIS A 41 3.81 -16.65 -5.44
N TYR A 42 3.65 -17.80 -4.77
CA TYR A 42 3.93 -19.10 -5.37
C TYR A 42 2.76 -19.63 -6.18
N ASP A 43 3.06 -20.35 -7.27
CA ASP A 43 2.08 -21.02 -8.08
C ASP A 43 1.19 -21.95 -7.23
N HIS A 44 -0.12 -21.95 -7.52
CA HIS A 44 -1.13 -22.75 -6.82
C HIS A 44 -1.41 -22.35 -5.35
N MET A 45 -0.79 -21.29 -4.82
CA MET A 45 -1.08 -20.79 -3.48
C MET A 45 -2.15 -19.70 -3.53
N TYR A 46 -3.41 -20.12 -3.60
CA TYR A 46 -4.54 -19.18 -3.68
C TYR A 46 -4.86 -18.55 -2.32
N VAL A 47 -5.15 -17.26 -2.33
CA VAL A 47 -5.52 -16.48 -1.14
C VAL A 47 -6.64 -17.15 -0.32
N ASP A 48 -7.66 -17.67 -0.98
CA ASP A 48 -8.78 -18.35 -0.28
C ASP A 48 -8.38 -19.63 0.46
N PHE A 49 -7.40 -20.36 -0.07
CA PHE A 49 -6.83 -21.53 0.60
C PHE A 49 -6.00 -21.12 1.80
N LEU A 50 -5.12 -20.14 1.62
CA LEU A 50 -4.26 -19.63 2.69
C LEU A 50 -5.08 -19.02 3.84
N ARG A 51 -6.15 -18.31 3.52
CA ARG A 51 -7.07 -17.70 4.48
C ARG A 51 -7.76 -18.71 5.39
N LYS A 52 -8.15 -19.85 4.85
CA LYS A 52 -8.72 -20.96 5.63
C LYS A 52 -7.71 -21.59 6.57
N LYS A 53 -6.46 -21.68 6.12
CA LYS A 53 -5.37 -22.33 6.87
C LYS A 53 -4.76 -21.38 7.92
N ASN A 54 -4.61 -20.11 7.60
CA ASN A 54 -3.99 -19.09 8.43
C ASN A 54 -4.90 -17.85 8.48
N PRO A 55 -5.97 -17.84 9.28
CA PRO A 55 -6.83 -16.67 9.40
C PRO A 55 -6.02 -15.50 9.96
N ILE A 56 -6.14 -14.35 9.31
CA ILE A 56 -5.59 -13.11 9.85
C ILE A 56 -6.58 -12.62 10.89
N LEU A 57 -6.13 -12.57 12.12
CA LEU A 57 -6.91 -12.10 13.27
C LEU A 57 -6.56 -10.63 13.54
N GLY A 58 -7.56 -9.81 13.71
CA GLY A 58 -7.45 -8.42 14.09
C GLY A 58 -8.84 -7.82 14.38
N ASP A 59 -8.87 -6.73 15.12
CA ASP A 59 -10.13 -6.01 15.37
C ASP A 59 -10.52 -5.22 14.13
N THR A 60 -11.75 -5.41 13.66
CA THR A 60 -12.29 -4.67 12.51
C THR A 60 -12.38 -3.16 12.74
N ARG A 61 -12.22 -2.71 13.99
CA ARG A 61 -12.16 -1.29 14.37
C ARG A 61 -10.76 -0.72 14.35
N ASP A 62 -9.74 -1.58 14.27
CA ASP A 62 -8.35 -1.14 14.18
C ASP A 62 -8.08 -0.57 12.78
N LEU A 63 -7.87 0.73 12.77
CA LEU A 63 -7.56 1.51 11.58
C LEU A 63 -6.11 1.96 11.62
N ARG A 64 -5.44 1.88 10.50
CA ARG A 64 -4.15 2.56 10.29
C ARG A 64 -4.33 4.07 10.42
N LEU A 65 -3.26 4.79 10.71
CA LEU A 65 -3.29 6.24 10.85
C LEU A 65 -3.84 6.94 9.59
N CYS A 66 -3.41 6.51 8.40
CA CYS A 66 -3.92 7.04 7.12
C CYS A 66 -5.42 6.79 6.91
N GLU A 67 -5.93 5.67 7.43
CA GLU A 67 -7.35 5.32 7.35
C GLU A 67 -8.20 6.20 8.28
N LYS A 68 -7.65 6.60 9.42
CA LYS A 68 -8.31 7.57 10.34
C LYS A 68 -8.40 8.98 9.74
N TRP A 69 -7.49 9.33 8.84
CA TRP A 69 -7.50 10.62 8.12
C TRP A 69 -8.40 10.59 6.88
N SER A 70 -8.80 9.41 6.42
CA SER A 70 -9.67 9.24 5.26
C SER A 70 -11.07 8.80 5.68
N SER A 71 -12.11 9.50 5.22
CA SER A 71 -13.51 9.21 5.59
C SER A 71 -14.08 7.94 4.95
N ASN A 72 -13.41 7.36 3.95
CA ASN A 72 -13.95 6.29 3.10
C ASN A 72 -13.15 5.00 3.12
N VAL A 73 -12.13 4.88 3.95
CA VAL A 73 -11.26 3.70 4.01
C VAL A 73 -11.68 2.82 5.18
N LYS A 74 -11.70 1.51 4.94
CA LYS A 74 -12.01 0.50 5.95
C LYS A 74 -10.73 -0.16 6.43
N SER A 75 -10.72 -0.63 7.67
CA SER A 75 -9.63 -1.46 8.19
C SER A 75 -9.38 -2.67 7.30
N ILE A 76 -8.14 -3.06 7.15
CA ILE A 76 -7.74 -4.32 6.48
C ILE A 76 -8.44 -5.54 7.12
N PHE A 77 -8.79 -5.46 8.41
CA PHE A 77 -9.51 -6.51 9.13
C PHE A 77 -11.04 -6.45 8.94
N SER A 78 -11.60 -5.34 8.43
CA SER A 78 -13.04 -5.18 8.21
C SER A 78 -13.59 -6.06 7.11
N SER A 79 -12.73 -6.58 6.29
CA SER A 79 -13.10 -7.39 5.17
C SER A 79 -13.45 -8.80 5.64
N GLY A 80 -14.70 -9.00 6.01
CA GLY A 80 -15.28 -10.33 6.16
C GLY A 80 -14.94 -11.22 4.96
N VAL A 81 -15.25 -12.49 5.03
CA VAL A 81 -14.84 -13.59 4.11
C VAL A 81 -14.91 -13.31 2.59
N CYS A 82 -15.46 -12.16 2.16
CA CYS A 82 -15.82 -11.89 0.76
C CYS A 82 -15.37 -10.53 0.18
N ALA A 83 -14.61 -9.69 0.87
CA ALA A 83 -14.26 -8.40 0.28
C ALA A 83 -13.01 -8.50 -0.63
N ASP A 84 -13.17 -8.04 -1.88
CA ASP A 84 -12.12 -8.08 -2.89
C ASP A 84 -10.89 -7.22 -2.52
N GLU A 85 -11.10 -6.13 -1.78
CA GLU A 85 -10.04 -5.22 -1.32
C GLU A 85 -9.01 -5.90 -0.41
N SER A 86 -9.45 -6.76 0.52
CA SER A 86 -8.51 -7.52 1.36
C SER A 86 -7.79 -8.62 0.58
N ARG A 87 -8.44 -9.20 -0.44
CA ARG A 87 -7.79 -10.20 -1.30
C ARG A 87 -6.60 -9.63 -2.04
N SER A 88 -6.75 -8.43 -2.61
CA SER A 88 -5.66 -7.73 -3.31
C SER A 88 -4.49 -7.47 -2.38
N SER A 89 -4.74 -7.00 -1.15
CA SER A 89 -3.68 -6.76 -0.16
C SER A 89 -2.97 -8.06 0.24
N LEU A 90 -3.74 -9.12 0.56
CA LEU A 90 -3.17 -10.41 0.98
C LEU A 90 -2.38 -11.10 -0.14
N ALA A 91 -2.78 -10.91 -1.40
CA ALA A 91 -2.04 -11.40 -2.55
C ALA A 91 -0.82 -10.53 -2.86
N GLY A 92 -0.94 -9.21 -2.67
CA GLY A 92 0.07 -8.23 -3.06
C GLY A 92 1.25 -8.11 -2.10
N LEU A 93 1.04 -8.32 -0.79
CA LEU A 93 2.11 -8.19 0.21
C LEU A 93 3.33 -9.08 -0.06
N PRO A 94 3.18 -10.37 -0.41
CA PRO A 94 4.34 -11.22 -0.79
C PRO A 94 5.07 -10.70 -2.02
N TRP A 95 4.37 -10.12 -2.99
CA TRP A 95 5.01 -9.51 -4.16
C TRP A 95 5.80 -8.25 -3.82
N LEU A 96 5.33 -7.44 -2.85
CA LEU A 96 6.11 -6.29 -2.37
C LEU A 96 7.42 -6.74 -1.74
N LYS A 97 7.40 -7.85 -0.98
CA LYS A 97 8.62 -8.45 -0.43
C LYS A 97 9.58 -8.91 -1.53
N GLU A 98 9.07 -9.62 -2.55
CA GLU A 98 9.90 -10.06 -3.68
C GLU A 98 10.54 -8.86 -4.42
N LEU A 99 9.74 -7.82 -4.72
CA LEU A 99 10.25 -6.60 -5.37
C LEU A 99 11.30 -5.89 -4.51
N ARG A 100 11.10 -5.82 -3.19
CA ARG A 100 12.04 -5.19 -2.26
C ARG A 100 13.37 -5.95 -2.18
N CYS A 101 13.32 -7.27 -2.28
CA CYS A 101 14.49 -8.14 -2.18
C CYS A 101 15.20 -8.35 -3.53
N ASP A 102 14.63 -7.88 -4.65
CA ASP A 102 15.28 -8.01 -5.97
C ASP A 102 16.54 -7.13 -6.02
N PRO A 103 17.75 -7.72 -6.21
CA PRO A 103 19.00 -6.96 -6.23
C PRO A 103 19.08 -5.90 -7.34
N LYS A 104 18.28 -6.04 -8.41
CA LYS A 104 18.24 -5.07 -9.51
C LYS A 104 17.40 -3.83 -9.17
N LEU A 105 16.47 -3.96 -8.22
CA LEU A 105 15.53 -2.92 -7.84
C LEU A 105 15.91 -2.23 -6.52
N SER A 106 16.53 -2.96 -5.59
CA SER A 106 16.77 -2.51 -4.22
C SER A 106 17.59 -1.20 -4.10
N GLU A 107 18.45 -0.90 -5.10
CA GLU A 107 19.25 0.33 -5.14
C GLU A 107 18.58 1.48 -5.92
N ARG A 108 17.41 1.24 -6.52
CA ARG A 108 16.78 2.19 -7.46
C ARG A 108 15.31 2.45 -7.18
N VAL A 109 14.72 1.72 -6.25
CA VAL A 109 13.29 1.80 -5.94
C VAL A 109 13.11 2.06 -4.45
N GLN A 110 12.35 3.11 -4.14
CA GLN A 110 11.90 3.39 -2.79
C GLN A 110 10.46 2.94 -2.59
N PHE A 111 10.20 2.26 -1.48
CA PHE A 111 8.85 1.95 -1.01
C PHE A 111 8.40 3.04 -0.05
N TRP A 112 7.63 3.96 -0.54
CA TRP A 112 7.16 5.09 0.26
C TRP A 112 5.95 4.71 1.14
N PRO A 113 5.91 5.14 2.43
CA PRO A 113 6.88 5.95 3.16
C PRO A 113 7.91 5.13 3.96
N PHE A 114 8.00 3.83 3.78
CA PHE A 114 8.82 2.91 4.58
C PHE A 114 10.33 3.18 4.47
N ASP A 115 10.80 3.57 3.30
CA ASP A 115 12.18 3.96 3.06
C ASP A 115 12.41 5.47 3.30
N GLY A 116 11.40 6.16 3.87
CA GLY A 116 11.43 7.59 4.18
C GLY A 116 10.41 8.40 3.38
N PHE A 117 10.16 9.61 3.87
CA PHE A 117 9.25 10.58 3.23
C PHE A 117 9.93 11.42 2.15
N PHE A 118 11.24 11.54 2.21
CA PHE A 118 12.03 12.18 1.18
C PHE A 118 12.32 11.19 0.06
N ILE A 119 12.00 11.59 -1.17
CA ILE A 119 12.31 10.78 -2.34
C ILE A 119 13.71 11.13 -2.82
N GLU A 120 14.59 10.14 -2.81
CA GLU A 120 15.96 10.31 -3.27
C GLU A 120 15.99 10.54 -4.78
N PRO A 121 16.83 11.47 -5.26
CA PRO A 121 17.02 11.69 -6.69
C PRO A 121 17.41 10.38 -7.41
N GLN A 122 16.91 10.21 -8.62
CA GLN A 122 17.17 9.04 -9.46
C GLN A 122 16.58 7.71 -8.94
N HIS A 123 15.68 7.78 -7.96
CA HIS A 123 14.91 6.62 -7.52
C HIS A 123 13.50 6.62 -8.10
N SER A 124 13.08 5.46 -8.55
CA SER A 124 11.65 5.20 -8.79
C SER A 124 10.93 4.96 -7.46
N VAL A 125 9.64 5.21 -7.42
CA VAL A 125 8.84 5.11 -6.20
C VAL A 125 7.70 4.13 -6.38
N ILE A 126 7.53 3.22 -5.43
CA ILE A 126 6.32 2.42 -5.27
C ILE A 126 5.57 2.95 -4.05
N ALA A 127 4.31 3.32 -4.22
CA ALA A 127 3.47 3.88 -3.17
C ALA A 127 2.08 3.26 -3.16
N GLU A 128 1.53 3.06 -1.97
CA GLU A 128 0.14 2.70 -1.81
C GLU A 128 -0.75 3.87 -2.24
N VAL A 129 -1.77 3.57 -3.01
CA VAL A 129 -2.83 4.51 -3.40
C VAL A 129 -4.19 3.87 -3.17
N ASN A 130 -5.24 4.69 -3.16
CA ASN A 130 -6.61 4.19 -3.14
C ASN A 130 -7.38 4.84 -4.29
N SER A 131 -7.80 4.02 -5.26
CA SER A 131 -8.51 4.46 -6.46
C SER A 131 -9.79 5.23 -6.12
N SER A 132 -10.45 4.93 -5.00
CA SER A 132 -11.68 5.60 -4.57
C SER A 132 -11.51 7.12 -4.37
N LEU A 133 -10.28 7.59 -4.11
CA LEU A 133 -9.96 9.01 -3.99
C LEU A 133 -10.01 9.75 -5.35
N PHE A 134 -9.84 9.02 -6.45
CA PHE A 134 -9.58 9.62 -7.76
C PHE A 134 -10.55 9.17 -8.84
N ARG A 135 -11.14 7.97 -8.76
CA ARG A 135 -11.94 7.35 -9.82
C ARG A 135 -13.10 8.21 -10.35
N ASN A 136 -13.73 8.96 -9.48
CA ASN A 136 -14.87 9.82 -9.85
C ASN A 136 -14.45 11.12 -10.56
N ARG A 137 -13.15 11.40 -10.69
CA ARG A 137 -12.63 12.60 -11.38
C ARG A 137 -12.53 12.39 -12.88
N TYR A 138 -12.56 11.15 -13.35
CA TYR A 138 -12.29 10.77 -14.73
C TYR A 138 -13.48 9.99 -15.30
N SER A 139 -13.77 10.21 -16.59
CA SER A 139 -14.80 9.45 -17.29
C SER A 139 -14.40 8.00 -17.46
N ILE A 140 -15.33 7.07 -17.25
CA ILE A 140 -15.09 5.64 -17.39
C ILE A 140 -14.85 5.18 -18.85
N GLU A 141 -15.47 5.86 -19.83
CA GLU A 141 -15.25 5.68 -21.28
C GLU A 141 -15.21 4.21 -21.74
N GLY A 142 -16.08 3.38 -21.18
CA GLY A 142 -16.17 1.96 -21.52
C GLY A 142 -15.09 1.07 -20.91
N ARG A 143 -14.21 1.58 -20.02
CA ARG A 143 -13.23 0.75 -19.30
C ARG A 143 -13.94 -0.18 -18.31
N ALA A 144 -13.41 -1.38 -18.12
CA ALA A 144 -13.79 -2.22 -17.00
C ALA A 144 -13.41 -1.55 -15.66
N SER A 145 -14.04 -1.95 -14.56
CA SER A 145 -13.85 -1.27 -13.26
C SER A 145 -12.39 -1.18 -12.85
N HIS A 146 -11.67 -2.30 -12.87
CA HIS A 146 -10.24 -2.32 -12.47
C HIS A 146 -9.34 -1.52 -13.43
N ASP A 147 -9.64 -1.54 -14.74
CA ASP A 147 -8.91 -0.73 -15.72
C ASP A 147 -9.14 0.76 -15.50
N HIS A 148 -10.37 1.13 -15.10
CA HIS A 148 -10.70 2.51 -14.76
C HIS A 148 -10.00 2.97 -13.47
N ASP A 149 -9.90 2.10 -12.47
CA ASP A 149 -9.19 2.38 -11.23
C ASP A 149 -7.71 2.63 -11.50
N ALA A 150 -7.03 1.74 -12.23
CA ALA A 150 -5.64 1.91 -12.62
C ALA A 150 -5.41 3.16 -13.47
N TYR A 151 -6.29 3.41 -14.44
CA TYR A 151 -6.25 4.62 -15.26
C TYR A 151 -6.39 5.90 -14.41
N SER A 152 -7.32 5.91 -13.46
CA SER A 152 -7.58 7.08 -12.62
C SER A 152 -6.39 7.42 -11.72
N ILE A 153 -5.73 6.42 -11.18
CA ILE A 153 -4.49 6.58 -10.41
C ILE A 153 -3.39 7.15 -11.29
N ALA A 154 -3.13 6.54 -12.45
CA ALA A 154 -2.07 6.98 -13.36
C ALA A 154 -2.30 8.42 -13.84
N ARG A 155 -3.54 8.77 -14.18
CA ARG A 155 -3.92 10.14 -14.59
C ARG A 155 -3.74 11.14 -13.46
N TRP A 156 -4.13 10.79 -12.25
CA TRP A 156 -3.96 11.67 -11.11
C TRP A 156 -2.46 11.91 -10.81
N LEU A 157 -1.65 10.87 -10.80
CA LEU A 157 -0.20 10.98 -10.62
C LEU A 157 0.41 11.89 -11.69
N GLN A 158 0.08 11.68 -12.96
CA GLN A 158 0.54 12.51 -14.07
C GLN A 158 0.13 13.98 -13.91
N GLU A 159 -1.13 14.25 -13.52
CA GLU A 159 -1.60 15.62 -13.31
C GLU A 159 -0.89 16.31 -12.16
N MET A 160 -0.65 15.60 -11.06
CA MET A 160 0.04 16.17 -9.89
C MET A 160 1.52 16.43 -10.20
N ASP A 161 2.16 15.55 -10.94
CA ASP A 161 3.54 15.73 -11.40
C ASP A 161 3.65 16.94 -12.35
N CYS A 162 2.84 17.01 -13.40
CA CYS A 162 2.81 18.14 -14.33
C CYS A 162 2.55 19.50 -13.66
N ARG A 163 1.85 19.50 -12.52
CA ARG A 163 1.58 20.72 -11.72
C ARG A 163 2.67 21.03 -10.71
N GLY A 164 3.69 20.19 -10.58
CA GLY A 164 4.71 20.30 -9.53
C GLY A 164 4.18 20.12 -8.11
N ALA A 165 2.98 19.49 -7.97
CA ALA A 165 2.30 19.33 -6.69
C ALA A 165 2.59 17.98 -6.00
N LEU A 166 3.21 17.06 -6.73
CA LEU A 166 3.40 15.68 -6.25
C LEU A 166 4.29 15.60 -5.00
N SER A 167 5.33 16.43 -4.93
CA SER A 167 6.21 16.52 -3.76
C SER A 167 5.49 16.83 -2.45
N ALA A 168 4.40 17.63 -2.52
CA ALA A 168 3.59 17.94 -1.36
C ALA A 168 2.76 16.73 -0.87
N TYR A 169 2.45 15.78 -1.74
CA TYR A 169 1.78 14.53 -1.36
C TYR A 169 2.74 13.52 -0.74
N PHE A 170 4.00 13.52 -1.15
CA PHE A 170 5.04 12.73 -0.49
C PHE A 170 5.45 13.28 0.89
N ASN A 171 5.03 14.48 1.22
CA ASN A 171 5.31 15.12 2.51
C ASN A 171 4.01 15.55 3.22
N PRO A 172 3.15 14.62 3.63
CA PRO A 172 1.93 14.93 4.35
C PRO A 172 2.24 15.66 5.67
N PRO A 173 1.32 16.50 6.18
CA PRO A 173 1.54 17.36 7.35
C PRO A 173 1.47 16.57 8.67
N LEU A 174 2.27 15.53 8.79
CA LEU A 174 2.34 14.65 9.95
C LEU A 174 3.33 15.19 10.98
N THR A 175 2.97 15.06 12.25
CA THR A 175 3.89 15.24 13.37
C THR A 175 4.98 14.16 13.40
N LEU A 176 6.06 14.38 14.15
CA LEU A 176 7.12 13.37 14.28
C LEU A 176 6.64 12.02 14.82
N PRO A 177 5.75 11.94 15.83
CA PRO A 177 5.14 10.67 16.24
C PRO A 177 4.34 10.01 15.11
N GLU A 178 3.50 10.76 14.41
CA GLU A 178 2.69 10.23 13.30
C GLU A 178 3.55 9.70 12.14
N ARG A 179 4.68 10.35 11.84
CA ARG A 179 5.63 9.85 10.84
C ARG A 179 6.24 8.50 11.24
N ARG A 180 6.51 8.28 12.53
CA ARG A 180 7.00 7.00 13.02
C ARG A 180 5.95 5.89 12.85
N ILE A 181 4.70 6.20 13.16
CA ILE A 181 3.58 5.28 12.94
C ILE A 181 3.42 4.99 11.44
N ALA A 182 3.42 6.01 10.60
CA ALA A 182 3.30 5.84 9.16
C ALA A 182 4.48 5.08 8.52
N ALA A 183 5.66 5.10 9.13
CA ALA A 183 6.79 4.27 8.70
C ALA A 183 6.59 2.76 8.98
N LEU A 184 5.65 2.41 9.85
CA LEU A 184 5.23 1.01 10.10
C LEU A 184 3.95 0.66 9.34
N GLU A 185 2.92 1.50 9.49
CA GLU A 185 1.58 1.24 8.94
C GLU A 185 1.46 1.55 7.45
N GLY A 186 2.42 2.27 6.88
CA GLY A 186 2.30 2.85 5.55
C GLY A 186 1.47 4.13 5.54
N TRP A 187 1.39 4.75 4.38
CA TRP A 187 0.55 5.92 4.12
C TRP A 187 -0.04 5.85 2.72
N ILE A 188 -1.30 6.22 2.58
CA ILE A 188 -1.97 6.26 1.28
C ILE A 188 -1.61 7.58 0.59
N LEU A 189 -0.94 7.51 -0.54
CA LEU A 189 -0.56 8.69 -1.33
C LEU A 189 -1.84 9.38 -1.84
N GLY A 190 -1.98 10.66 -1.49
CA GLY A 190 -3.19 11.44 -1.77
C GLY A 190 -4.01 11.80 -0.54
N VAL A 191 -3.84 11.12 0.58
CA VAL A 191 -4.43 11.48 1.88
C VAL A 191 -3.63 12.61 2.51
N ARG A 192 -4.35 13.70 2.93
CA ARG A 192 -3.75 14.92 3.51
C ARG A 192 -4.67 15.50 4.56
#